data_5a37349b6d5eb7a96686e7d2d5b7314e
#
_entry.id   5a37349b6d5eb7a96686e7d2d5b7314e
#
_cell.length_a   1.000
_cell.length_b   1.000
_cell.length_c   1.000
_cell.angle_alpha   90.00
_cell.angle_beta   90.00
_cell.angle_gamma   90.00
#
_symmetry.space_group_name_H-M   'P 1'
#
loop_
_entity.id
_entity.type
_entity.pdbx_description
1 polymer ?
#
loop_
_entity_poly.entity_id
_entity_poly.type
_entity_poly.pdbx_seq_one_letter_code
_entity_poly.pdbx_strand_id
1 'polypeptide(L)'
;MAQITSLSQATSLSKKLKSNKKSVLLEFIEEPNKNVSLYTIARSPYISSEYIPSSIIPLIMSHYFPSSELSLSYNENHGIYKIMTNDLLGDNVANWEYNRPPDMARCPDIARSFYISKKPLDTMIYLSFNNLKEVFEVLDGIHRLTSLKIIKEENSKPINLLDHCEFGSGNDANWLFHQYLLVNIRFNASQGDLIEVFKNLNKNQAVPELYIRDYSREKRDLIDDIANEWYTKYKKNFSSAANPITGNTNRNNFINLLDKLYDKHKIRDASNDKLRRRLIDANTLIQNSIPTKATIDIRLKCKETGCFLFLYKNDKLEEII
;
A
#
# COMPACT_ATOMS: atom_id res chain seq x y z
N MET A 1 26.12 23.42 11.92
CA MET A 1 26.19 23.39 10.45
C MET A 1 27.65 23.18 10.05
N ALA A 2 28.02 21.98 9.67
CA ALA A 2 29.31 21.73 9.04
C ALA A 2 29.09 21.72 7.53
N GLN A 3 29.35 22.82 6.86
CA GLN A 3 29.48 22.87 5.42
C GLN A 3 30.63 21.99 4.98
N ILE A 4 30.39 20.97 4.20
CA ILE A 4 31.45 20.23 3.51
C ILE A 4 32.00 21.16 2.44
N THR A 5 33.07 21.86 2.75
CA THR A 5 33.60 22.94 1.91
C THR A 5 34.70 22.51 0.94
N SER A 6 35.11 21.23 0.94
CA SER A 6 36.07 20.73 -0.05
C SER A 6 35.95 19.22 -0.35
N LEU A 7 36.26 18.88 -1.59
CA LEU A 7 36.33 17.53 -2.14
C LEU A 7 37.24 16.58 -1.34
N SER A 8 38.33 17.09 -0.78
CA SER A 8 39.30 16.32 0.02
C SER A 8 38.73 15.83 1.35
N GLN A 9 37.80 16.56 1.95
CA GLN A 9 37.13 16.14 3.19
C GLN A 9 36.09 15.04 2.93
N ALA A 10 35.35 15.13 1.83
CA ALA A 10 34.40 14.09 1.41
C ALA A 10 35.13 12.76 1.11
N THR A 11 36.26 12.81 0.44
CA THR A 11 37.06 11.63 0.10
C THR A 11 37.70 10.97 1.34
N SER A 12 38.11 11.75 2.35
CA SER A 12 38.66 11.22 3.61
C SER A 12 37.57 10.57 4.48
N LEU A 13 36.38 11.13 4.50
CA LEU A 13 35.20 10.57 5.16
C LEU A 13 34.75 9.25 4.52
N SER A 14 34.75 9.20 3.19
CA SER A 14 34.35 7.97 2.45
C SER A 14 35.31 6.80 2.69
N LYS A 15 36.63 7.07 2.82
CA LYS A 15 37.64 6.04 3.15
C LYS A 15 37.54 5.51 4.58
N LYS A 16 37.24 6.35 5.56
CA LYS A 16 37.01 5.92 6.97
C LYS A 16 35.76 5.12 7.17
N LEU A 17 34.73 5.34 6.36
CA LEU A 17 33.42 4.73 6.48
C LEU A 17 33.33 3.38 5.76
N LYS A 18 34.17 3.13 4.74
CA LYS A 18 34.27 1.80 4.10
C LYS A 18 34.78 0.70 5.04
N SER A 19 35.39 1.05 6.18
CA SER A 19 35.85 0.06 7.17
C SER A 19 34.77 -0.41 8.17
N ASN A 20 33.64 0.29 8.27
CA ASN A 20 32.54 -0.07 9.16
C ASN A 20 31.29 -0.38 8.35
N LYS A 21 31.06 -1.63 7.99
CA LYS A 21 29.87 -2.19 7.32
C LYS A 21 28.54 -1.57 7.79
N LYS A 22 28.24 -0.32 7.47
CA LYS A 22 26.97 0.34 7.77
C LYS A 22 26.29 0.73 6.47
N SER A 23 24.99 0.57 6.45
CA SER A 23 24.10 0.85 5.34
C SER A 23 24.36 2.22 4.72
N VAL A 24 24.43 2.21 3.44
CA VAL A 24 24.71 3.32 2.59
C VAL A 24 23.38 3.95 2.20
N LEU A 25 23.23 5.24 2.48
CA LEU A 25 21.98 5.93 2.18
C LEU A 25 21.91 6.41 0.74
N LEU A 26 23.06 6.75 0.12
CA LEU A 26 23.09 7.32 -1.22
C LEU A 26 24.48 7.28 -1.81
N GLU A 27 24.57 7.00 -3.09
CA GLU A 27 25.76 7.26 -3.87
C GLU A 27 25.63 8.62 -4.55
N PHE A 28 26.60 9.48 -4.30
CA PHE A 28 26.76 10.78 -4.94
C PHE A 28 27.56 10.72 -6.19
N ILE A 29 27.36 11.70 -6.97
CA ILE A 29 28.06 11.89 -8.19
C ILE A 29 29.18 12.91 -8.07
N GLU A 30 30.39 12.51 -8.33
CA GLU A 30 31.56 13.34 -8.37
C GLU A 30 31.98 13.59 -9.79
N GLU A 31 32.12 14.78 -10.09
CA GLU A 31 32.70 15.52 -11.20
C GLU A 31 31.68 16.35 -11.96
N PRO A 32 31.76 17.70 -11.81
CA PRO A 32 30.81 18.60 -12.47
C PRO A 32 30.95 18.64 -14.00
N ASN A 33 31.92 17.94 -14.58
CA ASN A 33 32.20 18.05 -16.02
C ASN A 33 32.32 16.72 -16.76
N LYS A 34 32.05 15.60 -16.12
CA LYS A 34 31.97 14.30 -16.78
C LYS A 34 30.97 13.45 -16.04
N ASN A 35 30.19 12.75 -16.83
CA ASN A 35 29.28 11.71 -16.40
C ASN A 35 29.46 11.30 -14.94
N VAL A 36 28.73 11.99 -14.18
CA VAL A 36 28.45 11.95 -12.77
C VAL A 36 28.63 10.55 -12.20
N SER A 37 29.64 10.33 -11.38
CA SER A 37 29.79 9.11 -10.60
C SER A 37 29.00 9.22 -9.29
N LEU A 38 28.23 8.20 -8.99
CA LEU A 38 27.42 8.11 -7.79
C LEU A 38 28.29 7.92 -6.54
N TYR A 39 28.19 8.80 -5.59
CA TYR A 39 28.84 8.71 -4.29
C TYR A 39 27.91 8.17 -3.25
N THR A 40 28.40 7.23 -2.53
CA THR A 40 27.73 6.70 -1.38
C THR A 40 27.91 7.63 -0.19
N ILE A 41 26.86 8.28 0.23
CA ILE A 41 26.83 8.98 1.51
C ILE A 41 26.67 7.91 2.60
N ALA A 42 27.81 7.49 3.14
CA ALA A 42 27.77 6.71 4.35
C ALA A 42 27.27 7.59 5.51
N ARG A 43 26.34 7.08 6.30
CA ARG A 43 25.90 7.75 7.51
C ARG A 43 27.07 8.04 8.41
N SER A 44 27.33 9.32 8.66
CA SER A 44 28.19 9.73 9.75
C SER A 44 27.55 9.25 11.07
N PRO A 45 28.33 8.74 12.04
CA PRO A 45 27.80 8.43 13.38
C PRO A 45 27.21 9.65 14.10
N TYR A 46 27.38 10.85 13.54
CA TYR A 46 26.85 12.12 14.05
C TYR A 46 25.57 12.56 13.32
N ILE A 47 25.15 11.90 12.22
CA ILE A 47 23.86 12.12 11.61
C ILE A 47 22.94 11.04 12.18
N SER A 48 21.95 11.44 12.97
CA SER A 48 20.96 10.49 13.46
C SER A 48 20.39 9.78 12.25
N SER A 49 20.23 8.47 12.35
CA SER A 49 19.76 7.60 11.27
C SER A 49 18.35 7.97 10.76
N GLU A 50 17.74 8.96 11.37
CA GLU A 50 16.34 9.34 11.18
C GLU A 50 16.14 10.64 10.38
N TYR A 51 17.19 11.46 10.19
CA TYR A 51 17.04 12.77 9.55
C TYR A 51 17.86 12.90 8.27
N ILE A 52 17.20 13.32 7.19
CA ILE A 52 17.81 13.67 5.91
C ILE A 52 17.94 15.19 5.81
N PRO A 53 19.15 15.75 5.59
CA PRO A 53 19.31 17.16 5.28
C PRO A 53 18.50 17.55 4.03
N SER A 54 17.80 18.68 4.07
CA SER A 54 16.97 19.14 2.96
C SER A 54 17.77 19.36 1.67
N SER A 55 19.05 19.68 1.77
CA SER A 55 19.96 19.81 0.62
C SER A 55 20.20 18.51 -0.15
N ILE A 56 19.91 17.35 0.44
CA ILE A 56 20.07 16.03 -0.18
C ILE A 56 18.77 15.56 -0.85
N ILE A 57 17.61 16.11 -0.49
CA ILE A 57 16.32 15.71 -1.04
C ILE A 57 16.28 15.75 -2.58
N PRO A 58 16.79 16.81 -3.26
CA PRO A 58 16.82 16.82 -4.72
C PRO A 58 17.63 15.67 -5.34
N LEU A 59 18.69 15.22 -4.65
CA LEU A 59 19.51 14.10 -5.10
C LEU A 59 18.77 12.76 -4.93
N ILE A 60 18.09 12.58 -3.80
CA ILE A 60 17.23 11.43 -3.58
C ILE A 60 16.17 11.37 -4.68
N MET A 61 15.50 12.47 -4.93
CA MET A 61 14.47 12.54 -5.96
C MET A 61 15.01 12.21 -7.35
N SER A 62 16.14 12.79 -7.75
CA SER A 62 16.75 12.50 -9.07
C SER A 62 17.26 11.06 -9.20
N HIS A 63 17.67 10.44 -8.10
CA HIS A 63 18.15 9.07 -8.08
C HIS A 63 16.98 8.06 -8.25
N TYR A 64 15.93 8.22 -7.45
CA TYR A 64 14.80 7.28 -7.45
C TYR A 64 13.75 7.57 -8.52
N PHE A 65 13.59 8.85 -8.85
CA PHE A 65 12.61 9.34 -9.83
C PHE A 65 13.29 10.32 -10.80
N PRO A 66 14.03 9.81 -11.80
CA PRO A 66 14.77 10.66 -12.74
C PRO A 66 13.89 11.68 -13.50
N SER A 67 12.62 11.36 -13.67
CA SER A 67 11.62 12.25 -14.32
C SER A 67 11.02 13.29 -13.37
N SER A 68 11.41 13.31 -12.08
CA SER A 68 10.74 14.13 -11.08
C SER A 68 10.98 15.63 -11.27
N GLU A 69 9.91 16.40 -11.16
CA GLU A 69 9.91 17.86 -11.16
C GLU A 69 9.12 18.37 -9.95
N LEU A 70 9.74 19.24 -9.13
CA LEU A 70 9.05 19.86 -8.02
C LEU A 70 8.03 20.87 -8.52
N SER A 71 6.75 20.64 -8.28
CA SER A 71 5.66 21.52 -8.69
C SER A 71 5.27 22.51 -7.61
N LEU A 72 5.29 22.08 -6.33
CA LEU A 72 4.95 22.92 -5.19
C LEU A 72 5.74 22.47 -3.97
N SER A 73 6.40 23.40 -3.28
CA SER A 73 7.01 23.15 -1.99
C SER A 73 6.15 23.74 -0.87
N TYR A 74 5.81 22.92 0.13
CA TYR A 74 5.17 23.39 1.36
C TYR A 74 6.23 23.83 2.40
N ASN A 75 7.32 23.07 2.48
CA ASN A 75 8.50 23.35 3.27
C ASN A 75 9.68 22.52 2.73
N GLU A 76 10.83 22.58 3.39
CA GLU A 76 12.04 21.86 2.98
C GLU A 76 11.92 20.32 2.96
N ASN A 77 10.95 19.76 3.69
CA ASN A 77 10.74 18.32 3.83
C ASN A 77 9.40 17.82 3.21
N HIS A 78 8.65 18.70 2.55
CA HIS A 78 7.33 18.35 2.03
C HIS A 78 7.02 19.12 0.76
N GLY A 79 6.71 18.39 -0.32
CA GLY A 79 6.35 18.98 -1.60
C GLY A 79 5.48 18.10 -2.47
N ILE A 80 4.95 18.70 -3.53
CA ILE A 80 4.25 18.00 -4.61
C ILE A 80 5.18 17.97 -5.82
N TYR A 81 5.37 16.80 -6.36
CA TYR A 81 6.21 16.52 -7.52
C TYR A 81 5.37 15.99 -8.67
N LYS A 82 5.75 16.33 -9.89
CA LYS A 82 5.34 15.59 -11.08
C LYS A 82 6.34 14.47 -11.28
N ILE A 83 5.85 13.25 -11.37
CA ILE A 83 6.69 12.05 -11.57
C ILE A 83 6.05 11.22 -12.65
N MET A 84 6.86 10.73 -13.59
CA MET A 84 6.38 9.83 -14.63
C MET A 84 5.85 8.53 -14.00
N THR A 85 4.72 8.07 -14.48
CA THR A 85 4.08 6.86 -13.94
C THR A 85 5.04 5.68 -13.90
N ASN A 86 5.86 5.50 -14.93
CA ASN A 86 6.81 4.40 -15.00
C ASN A 86 7.82 4.38 -13.84
N ASP A 87 8.27 5.53 -13.38
CA ASP A 87 9.24 5.64 -12.28
C ASP A 87 8.62 5.21 -10.93
N LEU A 88 7.29 5.42 -10.78
CA LEU A 88 6.54 5.03 -9.58
C LEU A 88 6.27 3.53 -9.47
N LEU A 89 6.49 2.77 -10.54
CA LEU A 89 6.24 1.33 -10.60
C LEU A 89 7.47 0.47 -10.29
N GLY A 90 8.57 1.10 -9.88
CA GLY A 90 9.80 0.42 -9.47
C GLY A 90 9.71 -0.20 -8.07
N ASP A 91 10.74 -0.97 -7.71
CA ASP A 91 10.85 -1.64 -6.40
C ASP A 91 11.16 -0.67 -5.26
N ASN A 92 11.56 0.56 -5.62
CA ASN A 92 11.78 1.66 -4.68
C ASN A 92 10.49 2.26 -4.10
N VAL A 93 9.32 1.78 -4.55
CA VAL A 93 7.99 2.19 -4.06
C VAL A 93 7.29 0.99 -3.44
N ALA A 94 7.18 0.99 -2.12
CA ALA A 94 6.61 -0.09 -1.32
C ALA A 94 5.31 0.34 -0.63
N ASN A 95 4.50 -0.63 -0.20
CA ASN A 95 3.36 -0.32 0.65
C ASN A 95 3.87 0.04 2.06
N TRP A 96 3.30 1.10 2.66
CA TRP A 96 3.57 1.44 4.04
C TRP A 96 3.02 0.36 4.97
N GLU A 97 3.78 -0.01 5.99
CA GLU A 97 3.42 -1.13 6.88
C GLU A 97 2.11 -0.92 7.66
N TYR A 98 1.70 0.34 7.86
CA TYR A 98 0.41 0.70 8.49
C TYR A 98 -0.72 0.88 7.47
N ASN A 99 -0.42 0.78 6.18
CA ASN A 99 -1.45 0.78 5.16
C ASN A 99 -1.94 -0.65 4.92
N ARG A 100 -3.23 -0.79 4.59
CA ARG A 100 -3.79 -2.08 4.19
C ARG A 100 -3.12 -2.60 2.92
N PRO A 101 -2.99 -3.91 2.77
CA PRO A 101 -2.59 -4.49 1.50
C PRO A 101 -3.55 -4.07 0.37
N PRO A 102 -3.07 -4.00 -0.88
CA PRO A 102 -3.96 -3.74 -2.00
C PRO A 102 -5.01 -4.86 -2.12
N ASP A 103 -6.25 -4.49 -2.34
CA ASP A 103 -7.33 -5.42 -2.64
C ASP A 103 -7.15 -5.94 -4.08
N MET A 104 -6.52 -7.11 -4.21
CA MET A 104 -6.18 -7.72 -5.49
C MET A 104 -7.41 -8.11 -6.31
N ALA A 105 -8.59 -8.21 -5.72
CA ALA A 105 -9.81 -8.45 -6.47
C ALA A 105 -10.40 -7.17 -7.08
N ARG A 106 -10.08 -6.01 -6.49
CA ARG A 106 -10.49 -4.69 -6.98
C ARG A 106 -9.50 -4.09 -7.98
N CYS A 107 -8.21 -4.39 -7.84
CA CYS A 107 -7.17 -3.81 -8.69
C CYS A 107 -7.38 -4.08 -10.19
N PRO A 108 -7.83 -5.27 -10.67
CA PRO A 108 -8.14 -5.49 -12.08
C PRO A 108 -9.26 -4.60 -12.61
N ASP A 109 -10.30 -4.32 -11.83
CA ASP A 109 -11.39 -3.43 -12.25
C ASP A 109 -10.91 -1.98 -12.40
N ILE A 110 -10.04 -1.52 -11.50
CA ILE A 110 -9.40 -0.19 -11.60
C ILE A 110 -8.48 -0.15 -12.82
N ALA A 111 -7.69 -1.20 -13.05
CA ALA A 111 -6.81 -1.33 -14.21
C ALA A 111 -7.61 -1.22 -15.51
N ARG A 112 -8.70 -1.97 -15.61
CA ARG A 112 -9.63 -1.92 -16.77
C ARG A 112 -10.19 -0.52 -16.97
N SER A 113 -10.59 0.16 -15.89
CA SER A 113 -11.08 1.55 -15.96
C SER A 113 -10.02 2.50 -16.50
N PHE A 114 -8.77 2.40 -16.06
CA PHE A 114 -7.66 3.22 -16.56
C PHE A 114 -7.42 2.96 -18.05
N TYR A 115 -7.35 1.70 -18.45
CA TYR A 115 -7.08 1.32 -19.83
C TYR A 115 -8.18 1.76 -20.81
N ILE A 116 -9.46 1.54 -20.43
CA ILE A 116 -10.61 1.86 -21.29
C ILE A 116 -10.85 3.37 -21.38
N SER A 117 -10.66 4.12 -20.29
CA SER A 117 -10.98 5.55 -20.26
C SER A 117 -10.13 6.35 -21.23
N LYS A 118 -8.89 5.93 -21.49
CA LYS A 118 -7.87 6.64 -22.30
C LYS A 118 -7.69 8.10 -21.89
N LYS A 119 -8.04 8.44 -20.65
CA LYS A 119 -7.93 9.79 -20.09
C LYS A 119 -6.67 9.89 -19.23
N PRO A 120 -6.11 11.11 -19.09
CA PRO A 120 -5.06 11.35 -18.10
C PRO A 120 -5.49 10.87 -16.71
N LEU A 121 -4.52 10.35 -15.97
CA LEU A 121 -4.76 9.92 -14.59
C LEU A 121 -4.87 11.17 -13.71
N ASP A 122 -6.10 11.62 -13.48
CA ASP A 122 -6.40 12.74 -12.57
C ASP A 122 -6.43 12.25 -11.13
N THR A 123 -5.26 12.06 -10.57
CA THR A 123 -5.12 11.55 -9.20
C THR A 123 -3.80 11.96 -8.57
N MET A 124 -3.78 12.07 -7.25
CA MET A 124 -2.58 12.32 -6.46
C MET A 124 -2.21 11.06 -5.66
N ILE A 125 -0.93 10.73 -5.66
CA ILE A 125 -0.34 9.67 -4.84
C ILE A 125 0.34 10.32 -3.65
N TYR A 126 0.27 9.70 -2.47
CA TYR A 126 0.91 10.19 -1.26
C TYR A 126 1.98 9.22 -0.81
N LEU A 127 3.21 9.71 -0.72
CA LEU A 127 4.39 8.94 -0.35
C LEU A 127 5.08 9.55 0.87
N SER A 128 5.79 8.72 1.60
CA SER A 128 6.79 9.15 2.58
C SER A 128 8.09 8.40 2.32
N PHE A 129 9.23 9.09 2.41
CA PHE A 129 10.52 8.43 2.27
C PHE A 129 10.93 7.81 3.61
N ASN A 130 11.17 6.51 3.61
CA ASN A 130 11.67 5.77 4.77
C ASN A 130 13.20 5.70 4.70
N ASN A 131 13.86 6.46 5.56
CA ASN A 131 15.31 6.57 5.58
C ASN A 131 16.03 5.26 5.93
N LEU A 132 15.37 4.40 6.70
CA LEU A 132 15.97 3.14 7.17
C LEU A 132 15.92 2.06 6.10
N LYS A 133 14.81 2.01 5.36
CA LYS A 133 14.57 1.04 4.29
C LYS A 133 15.04 1.56 2.92
N GLU A 134 15.33 2.85 2.81
CA GLU A 134 15.70 3.53 1.55
C GLU A 134 14.64 3.36 0.45
N VAL A 135 13.35 3.41 0.82
CA VAL A 135 12.21 3.28 -0.08
C VAL A 135 11.17 4.37 0.15
N PHE A 136 10.36 4.64 -0.87
CA PHE A 136 9.17 5.46 -0.75
C PHE A 136 8.00 4.59 -0.34
N GLU A 137 7.42 4.85 0.82
CA GLU A 137 6.28 4.13 1.36
C GLU A 137 4.97 4.82 0.97
N VAL A 138 4.03 4.04 0.41
CA VAL A 138 2.74 4.54 -0.09
C VAL A 138 1.76 4.73 1.06
N LEU A 139 1.42 5.98 1.36
CA LEU A 139 0.39 6.35 2.33
C LEU A 139 -1.01 6.29 1.72
N ASP A 140 -1.18 6.78 0.49
CA ASP A 140 -2.42 6.63 -0.30
C ASP A 140 -2.11 6.42 -1.77
N GLY A 141 -2.97 5.66 -2.45
CA GLY A 141 -2.85 5.34 -3.85
C GLY A 141 -2.34 3.93 -4.15
N ILE A 142 -2.18 3.07 -3.16
CA ILE A 142 -1.65 1.71 -3.35
C ILE A 142 -2.47 0.90 -4.37
N HIS A 143 -3.79 0.95 -4.35
CA HIS A 143 -4.63 0.26 -5.33
C HIS A 143 -4.39 0.76 -6.75
N ARG A 144 -4.21 2.08 -6.91
CA ARG A 144 -3.93 2.71 -8.21
C ARG A 144 -2.57 2.29 -8.77
N LEU A 145 -1.53 2.31 -7.93
CA LEU A 145 -0.19 1.85 -8.32
C LEU A 145 -0.17 0.34 -8.62
N THR A 146 -0.84 -0.48 -7.81
CA THR A 146 -0.97 -1.92 -8.06
C THR A 146 -1.71 -2.18 -9.37
N SER A 147 -2.77 -1.44 -9.67
CA SER A 147 -3.51 -1.57 -10.93
C SER A 147 -2.64 -1.20 -12.14
N LEU A 148 -1.80 -0.18 -12.02
CA LEU A 148 -0.84 0.19 -13.06
C LEU A 148 0.27 -0.86 -13.23
N LYS A 149 0.74 -1.48 -12.14
CA LYS A 149 1.68 -2.61 -12.20
C LYS A 149 1.07 -3.81 -12.94
N ILE A 150 -0.20 -4.14 -12.68
CA ILE A 150 -0.92 -5.21 -13.41
C ILE A 150 -0.94 -4.94 -14.92
N ILE A 151 -1.31 -3.71 -15.33
CA ILE A 151 -1.29 -3.33 -16.75
C ILE A 151 0.13 -3.47 -17.34
N LYS A 152 1.15 -3.01 -16.61
CA LYS A 152 2.55 -3.07 -17.06
C LYS A 152 3.02 -4.51 -17.25
N GLU A 153 2.71 -5.38 -16.29
CA GLU A 153 3.07 -6.80 -16.34
C GLU A 153 2.40 -7.51 -17.51
N GLU A 154 1.11 -7.25 -17.76
CA GLU A 154 0.42 -7.83 -18.91
C GLU A 154 0.93 -7.28 -20.24
N ASN A 155 1.13 -5.95 -20.33
CA ASN A 155 1.66 -5.31 -21.53
C ASN A 155 3.08 -5.76 -21.88
N SER A 156 3.84 -6.30 -20.92
CA SER A 156 5.20 -6.82 -21.10
C SER A 156 5.23 -8.27 -21.60
N LYS A 157 4.10 -8.97 -21.62
CA LYS A 157 4.07 -10.38 -22.05
C LYS A 157 4.29 -10.51 -23.55
N PRO A 158 5.01 -11.55 -24.00
CA PRO A 158 5.19 -11.82 -25.43
C PRO A 158 3.86 -12.00 -26.16
N ILE A 159 3.78 -11.55 -27.41
CA ILE A 159 2.57 -11.57 -28.25
C ILE A 159 1.92 -12.96 -28.37
N ASN A 160 2.71 -14.02 -28.34
CA ASN A 160 2.22 -15.40 -28.41
C ASN A 160 1.49 -15.91 -27.14
N LEU A 161 1.51 -15.14 -26.05
CA LEU A 161 0.76 -15.43 -24.80
C LEU A 161 -0.49 -14.56 -24.67
N LEU A 162 -0.85 -13.83 -25.73
CA LEU A 162 -1.82 -12.72 -25.70
C LEU A 162 -3.27 -13.12 -25.93
N ASP A 163 -3.57 -14.39 -26.20
CA ASP A 163 -4.96 -14.82 -26.42
C ASP A 163 -5.93 -14.54 -25.27
N HIS A 164 -5.40 -14.03 -24.14
CA HIS A 164 -6.16 -13.69 -22.93
C HIS A 164 -5.76 -12.37 -22.24
N CYS A 165 -5.00 -11.48 -22.90
CA CYS A 165 -4.61 -10.20 -22.29
C CYS A 165 -5.76 -9.18 -22.35
N GLU A 166 -6.29 -8.80 -21.19
CA GLU A 166 -7.35 -7.78 -21.08
C GLU A 166 -6.88 -6.36 -21.46
N PHE A 167 -5.58 -6.09 -21.41
CA PHE A 167 -5.01 -4.75 -21.56
C PHE A 167 -4.18 -4.55 -22.84
N GLY A 168 -4.59 -5.20 -23.90
CA GLY A 168 -3.95 -5.06 -25.21
C GLY A 168 -2.58 -5.71 -25.30
N SER A 169 -2.04 -5.77 -26.51
CA SER A 169 -0.76 -6.37 -26.81
C SER A 169 0.27 -5.31 -27.23
N GLY A 170 1.49 -5.55 -26.82
CA GLY A 170 2.67 -4.91 -27.40
C GLY A 170 2.62 -3.39 -27.51
N ASN A 171 2.71 -2.66 -26.42
CA ASN A 171 2.81 -1.19 -26.31
C ASN A 171 1.51 -0.39 -26.35
N ASP A 172 0.34 -0.98 -26.48
CA ASP A 172 -0.93 -0.24 -26.51
C ASP A 172 -1.20 0.55 -25.23
N ALA A 173 -0.65 0.12 -24.09
CA ALA A 173 -0.76 0.79 -22.81
C ALA A 173 0.42 1.72 -22.48
N ASN A 174 1.43 1.86 -23.34
CA ASN A 174 2.62 2.68 -23.08
C ASN A 174 2.30 4.13 -22.74
N TRP A 175 1.23 4.67 -23.32
CA TRP A 175 0.78 6.01 -23.03
C TRP A 175 0.48 6.24 -21.54
N LEU A 176 0.02 5.22 -20.79
CA LEU A 176 -0.20 5.29 -19.34
C LEU A 176 1.11 5.49 -18.57
N PHE A 177 2.18 4.84 -19.00
CA PHE A 177 3.47 4.84 -18.29
C PHE A 177 4.28 6.12 -18.56
N HIS A 178 3.97 6.85 -19.64
CA HIS A 178 4.60 8.13 -19.98
C HIS A 178 3.80 9.34 -19.49
N GLN A 179 2.71 9.14 -18.76
CA GLN A 179 1.99 10.23 -18.11
C GLN A 179 2.69 10.63 -16.80
N TYR A 180 2.56 11.90 -16.46
CA TYR A 180 2.97 12.42 -15.17
C TYR A 180 1.82 12.35 -14.18
N LEU A 181 2.12 11.85 -12.98
CA LEU A 181 1.25 11.90 -11.81
C LEU A 181 1.72 12.98 -10.84
N LEU A 182 0.78 13.57 -10.15
CA LEU A 182 1.08 14.42 -9.01
C LEU A 182 1.33 13.51 -7.79
N VAL A 183 2.48 13.70 -7.15
CA VAL A 183 2.90 12.91 -6.01
C VAL A 183 3.24 13.82 -4.85
N ASN A 184 2.49 13.71 -3.79
CA ASN A 184 2.78 14.41 -2.53
C ASN A 184 3.80 13.60 -1.74
N ILE A 185 4.98 14.16 -1.49
CA ILE A 185 6.08 13.44 -0.84
C ILE A 185 6.48 14.14 0.45
N ARG A 186 6.64 13.35 1.51
CA ARG A 186 7.14 13.77 2.81
C ARG A 186 8.47 13.08 3.12
N PHE A 187 9.43 13.90 3.58
CA PHE A 187 10.70 13.46 4.12
C PHE A 187 10.73 13.76 5.61
N ASN A 188 11.49 13.01 6.36
CA ASN A 188 11.69 13.24 7.81
C ASN A 188 10.40 13.31 8.64
N ALA A 189 9.30 12.77 8.15
CA ALA A 189 8.04 12.74 8.89
C ALA A 189 8.09 11.69 10.00
N SER A 190 7.62 12.06 11.18
CA SER A 190 7.48 11.10 12.27
C SER A 190 6.37 10.09 11.97
N GLN A 191 6.42 8.91 12.57
CA GLN A 191 5.36 7.92 12.44
C GLN A 191 3.99 8.47 12.88
N GLY A 192 3.96 9.30 13.93
CA GLY A 192 2.73 9.95 14.40
C GLY A 192 2.12 10.87 13.33
N ASP A 193 2.95 11.69 12.67
CA ASP A 193 2.51 12.57 11.58
C ASP A 193 1.97 11.77 10.40
N LEU A 194 2.65 10.67 10.04
CA LEU A 194 2.21 9.80 8.94
C LEU A 194 0.87 9.14 9.23
N ILE A 195 0.66 8.66 10.46
CA ILE A 195 -0.62 8.10 10.90
C ILE A 195 -1.74 9.14 10.82
N GLU A 196 -1.48 10.38 11.24
CA GLU A 196 -2.46 11.46 11.14
C GLU A 196 -2.82 11.78 9.69
N VAL A 197 -1.83 11.93 8.82
CA VAL A 197 -2.03 12.12 7.38
C VAL A 197 -2.85 10.98 6.79
N PHE A 198 -2.48 9.75 7.09
CA PHE A 198 -3.17 8.55 6.61
C PHE A 198 -4.64 8.51 7.05
N LYS A 199 -4.93 8.81 8.33
CA LYS A 199 -6.30 8.92 8.83
C LYS A 199 -7.08 10.01 8.11
N ASN A 200 -6.46 11.17 7.87
CA ASN A 200 -7.09 12.28 7.16
C ASN A 200 -7.43 11.95 5.70
N LEU A 201 -6.55 11.26 4.99
CA LEU A 201 -6.77 10.82 3.61
C LEU A 201 -7.89 9.77 3.51
N ASN A 202 -8.06 8.96 4.54
CA ASN A 202 -9.03 7.86 4.58
C ASN A 202 -10.31 8.17 5.38
N LYS A 203 -10.63 9.45 5.63
CA LYS A 203 -11.82 9.85 6.42
C LYS A 203 -13.13 9.24 5.93
N ASN A 204 -13.30 9.11 4.62
CA ASN A 204 -14.53 8.58 4.03
C ASN A 204 -14.66 7.05 4.13
N GLN A 205 -13.56 6.35 4.40
CA GLN A 205 -13.54 4.92 4.61
C GLN A 205 -12.58 4.63 5.77
N ALA A 206 -13.13 4.47 6.96
CA ALA A 206 -12.33 4.22 8.17
C ALA A 206 -11.36 3.05 7.95
N VAL A 207 -10.10 3.31 8.25
CA VAL A 207 -9.05 2.28 8.19
C VAL A 207 -9.20 1.42 9.42
N PRO A 208 -9.19 0.08 9.30
CA PRO A 208 -9.22 -0.81 10.45
C PRO A 208 -8.10 -0.49 11.44
N GLU A 209 -8.43 -0.49 12.73
CA GLU A 209 -7.45 -0.23 13.80
C GLU A 209 -6.28 -1.20 13.78
N LEU A 210 -6.49 -2.40 13.26
CA LEU A 210 -5.46 -3.42 13.02
C LEU A 210 -4.22 -2.86 12.32
N TYR A 211 -4.39 -1.92 11.37
CA TYR A 211 -3.28 -1.32 10.63
C TYR A 211 -2.66 -0.10 11.30
N ILE A 212 -3.39 0.54 12.21
CA ILE A 212 -2.96 1.80 12.85
C ILE A 212 -2.25 1.55 14.18
N ARG A 213 -2.56 0.44 14.84
CA ARG A 213 -1.93 0.04 16.11
C ARG A 213 -0.67 -0.78 15.84
N ASP A 214 0.26 -0.72 16.77
CA ASP A 214 1.48 -1.53 16.74
C ASP A 214 1.19 -2.97 17.19
N TYR A 215 0.47 -3.70 16.33
CA TYR A 215 0.24 -5.14 16.52
C TYR A 215 1.38 -5.97 15.91
N SER A 216 1.55 -7.20 16.43
CA SER A 216 2.51 -8.13 15.84
C SER A 216 2.16 -8.39 14.38
N ARG A 217 3.19 -8.54 13.55
CA ARG A 217 3.05 -8.84 12.12
C ARG A 217 2.23 -10.11 11.91
N GLU A 218 2.44 -11.12 12.75
CA GLU A 218 1.73 -12.41 12.72
C GLU A 218 0.21 -12.25 12.85
N LYS A 219 -0.25 -11.35 13.74
CA LYS A 219 -1.68 -11.08 13.90
C LYS A 219 -2.25 -10.44 12.63
N ARG A 220 -1.53 -9.48 12.04
CA ARG A 220 -1.96 -8.81 10.80
C ARG A 220 -2.04 -9.79 9.64
N ASP A 221 -0.98 -10.57 9.43
CA ASP A 221 -0.90 -11.53 8.35
C ASP A 221 -2.04 -12.58 8.47
N LEU A 222 -2.29 -13.12 9.66
CA LEU A 222 -3.39 -14.06 9.89
C LEU A 222 -4.77 -13.47 9.58
N ILE A 223 -5.03 -12.25 10.04
CA ILE A 223 -6.33 -11.59 9.82
C ILE A 223 -6.51 -11.26 8.34
N ASP A 224 -5.48 -10.78 7.66
CA ASP A 224 -5.51 -10.52 6.23
C ASP A 224 -5.71 -11.79 5.40
N ASP A 225 -5.06 -12.89 5.76
CA ASP A 225 -5.23 -14.19 5.10
C ASP A 225 -6.69 -14.66 5.20
N ILE A 226 -7.26 -14.65 6.41
CA ILE A 226 -8.67 -15.05 6.62
C ILE A 226 -9.60 -14.12 5.84
N ALA A 227 -9.36 -12.81 5.87
CA ALA A 227 -10.17 -11.84 5.14
C ALA A 227 -10.12 -12.09 3.63
N ASN A 228 -8.95 -12.41 3.08
CA ASN A 228 -8.76 -12.73 1.66
C ASN A 228 -9.41 -14.06 1.27
N GLU A 229 -9.29 -15.11 2.11
CA GLU A 229 -9.99 -16.39 1.92
C GLU A 229 -11.50 -16.20 1.83
N TRP A 230 -12.08 -15.45 2.78
CA TRP A 230 -13.52 -15.18 2.79
C TRP A 230 -13.94 -14.30 1.63
N TYR A 231 -13.17 -13.29 1.28
CA TYR A 231 -13.44 -12.44 0.13
C TYR A 231 -13.45 -13.25 -1.16
N THR A 232 -12.48 -14.11 -1.39
CA THR A 232 -12.39 -14.95 -2.57
C THR A 232 -13.57 -15.92 -2.66
N LYS A 233 -13.89 -16.57 -1.55
CA LYS A 233 -14.98 -17.55 -1.49
C LYS A 233 -16.36 -16.93 -1.64
N TYR A 234 -16.59 -15.74 -1.07
CA TYR A 234 -17.89 -15.09 -0.96
C TYR A 234 -17.93 -13.71 -1.62
N LYS A 235 -17.24 -13.53 -2.74
CA LYS A 235 -17.06 -12.23 -3.42
C LYS A 235 -18.38 -11.45 -3.59
N LYS A 236 -19.48 -12.11 -3.91
CA LYS A 236 -20.82 -11.51 -4.09
C LYS A 236 -21.40 -10.91 -2.79
N ASN A 237 -20.89 -11.28 -1.63
CA ASN A 237 -21.33 -10.78 -0.32
C ASN A 237 -20.44 -9.65 0.19
N PHE A 238 -19.40 -9.25 -0.54
CA PHE A 238 -18.58 -8.09 -0.22
C PHE A 238 -19.01 -6.90 -1.06
N SER A 239 -19.06 -5.73 -0.41
CA SER A 239 -19.48 -4.45 -0.99
C SER A 239 -18.42 -3.39 -0.74
N SER A 240 -18.27 -2.45 -1.65
CA SER A 240 -17.42 -1.26 -1.45
C SER A 240 -18.10 -0.17 -0.60
N ALA A 241 -19.41 -0.30 -0.29
CA ALA A 241 -20.12 0.67 0.52
C ALA A 241 -19.62 0.69 1.97
N ALA A 242 -19.52 1.86 2.57
CA ALA A 242 -19.14 2.01 3.99
C ALA A 242 -20.15 1.33 4.91
N ASN A 243 -21.45 1.41 4.58
CA ASN A 243 -22.55 0.78 5.30
C ASN A 243 -23.27 -0.20 4.37
N PRO A 244 -22.79 -1.44 4.23
CA PRO A 244 -23.42 -2.44 3.38
C PRO A 244 -24.81 -2.82 3.89
N ILE A 245 -25.69 -3.18 2.95
CA ILE A 245 -27.01 -3.74 3.28
C ILE A 245 -26.88 -5.14 3.90
N THR A 246 -27.90 -5.59 4.59
CA THR A 246 -27.97 -6.95 5.17
C THR A 246 -27.66 -8.03 4.12
N GLY A 247 -26.90 -9.04 4.51
CA GLY A 247 -26.38 -10.07 3.62
C GLY A 247 -25.08 -9.70 2.92
N ASN A 248 -24.58 -8.48 3.16
CA ASN A 248 -23.27 -8.01 2.70
C ASN A 248 -22.44 -7.45 3.83
N THR A 249 -21.13 -7.44 3.63
CA THR A 249 -20.15 -6.71 4.45
C THR A 249 -19.20 -5.95 3.53
N ASN A 250 -18.41 -5.03 4.09
CA ASN A 250 -17.21 -4.56 3.41
C ASN A 250 -15.96 -5.17 4.06
N ARG A 251 -14.84 -5.17 3.32
CA ARG A 251 -13.61 -5.81 3.78
C ARG A 251 -13.11 -5.21 5.09
N ASN A 252 -13.20 -3.90 5.29
CA ASN A 252 -12.75 -3.23 6.51
C ASN A 252 -13.59 -3.62 7.72
N ASN A 253 -14.93 -3.66 7.57
CA ASN A 253 -15.81 -4.10 8.64
C ASN A 253 -15.55 -5.56 9.03
N PHE A 254 -15.24 -6.41 8.05
CA PHE A 254 -14.91 -7.80 8.31
C PHE A 254 -13.55 -7.94 9.03
N ILE A 255 -12.53 -7.18 8.63
CA ILE A 255 -11.25 -7.12 9.32
C ILE A 255 -11.42 -6.64 10.77
N ASN A 256 -12.24 -5.60 11.02
CA ASN A 256 -12.53 -5.14 12.38
C ASN A 256 -13.22 -6.22 13.23
N LEU A 257 -14.10 -7.03 12.64
CA LEU A 257 -14.69 -8.19 13.32
C LEU A 257 -13.61 -9.23 13.67
N LEU A 258 -12.76 -9.58 12.72
CA LEU A 258 -11.69 -10.56 12.92
C LEU A 258 -10.70 -10.11 14.00
N ASP A 259 -10.35 -8.82 14.02
CA ASP A 259 -9.47 -8.22 15.03
C ASP A 259 -10.04 -8.38 16.45
N LYS A 260 -11.31 -8.02 16.64
CA LYS A 260 -12.02 -8.21 17.90
C LYS A 260 -12.12 -9.68 18.33
N LEU A 261 -12.43 -10.57 17.39
CA LEU A 261 -12.52 -12.01 17.66
C LEU A 261 -11.16 -12.62 18.03
N TYR A 262 -10.09 -12.15 17.38
CA TYR A 262 -8.73 -12.57 17.71
C TYR A 262 -8.40 -12.27 19.18
N ASP A 263 -8.68 -11.06 19.62
CA ASP A 263 -8.42 -10.64 21.00
C ASP A 263 -9.37 -11.34 22.01
N LYS A 264 -10.68 -11.41 21.68
CA LYS A 264 -11.68 -12.09 22.50
C LYS A 264 -11.31 -13.55 22.80
N HIS A 265 -10.83 -14.27 21.79
CA HIS A 265 -10.49 -15.69 21.92
C HIS A 265 -9.03 -15.95 22.29
N LYS A 266 -8.25 -14.91 22.58
CA LYS A 266 -6.84 -14.98 22.99
C LYS A 266 -6.03 -15.88 22.05
N ILE A 267 -6.17 -15.67 20.73
CA ILE A 267 -5.46 -16.44 19.73
C ILE A 267 -3.99 -16.01 19.79
N ARG A 268 -3.09 -16.93 20.11
CA ARG A 268 -1.66 -16.65 20.29
C ARG A 268 -0.78 -17.24 19.20
N ASP A 269 -1.35 -18.08 18.37
CA ASP A 269 -0.63 -18.80 17.32
C ASP A 269 -1.33 -18.59 15.97
N ALA A 270 -0.60 -18.00 15.03
CA ALA A 270 -1.08 -17.72 13.68
C ALA A 270 -1.39 -19.00 12.88
N SER A 271 -0.77 -20.13 13.23
CA SER A 271 -1.07 -21.44 12.61
C SER A 271 -2.40 -22.05 13.08
N ASN A 272 -3.04 -21.42 14.06
CA ASN A 272 -4.23 -21.96 14.69
C ASN A 272 -5.49 -21.66 13.87
N ASP A 273 -6.06 -22.68 13.24
CA ASP A 273 -7.34 -22.65 12.52
C ASP A 273 -8.57 -22.32 13.39
N LYS A 274 -8.36 -22.01 14.66
CA LYS A 274 -9.45 -21.76 15.61
C LYS A 274 -10.39 -20.65 15.17
N LEU A 275 -9.84 -19.52 14.64
CA LEU A 275 -10.66 -18.42 14.17
C LEU A 275 -11.42 -18.81 12.90
N ARG A 276 -10.76 -19.50 11.96
CA ARG A 276 -11.38 -20.02 10.74
C ARG A 276 -12.54 -20.95 11.04
N ARG A 277 -12.35 -21.91 11.93
CA ARG A 277 -13.39 -22.86 12.36
C ARG A 277 -14.59 -22.16 12.97
N ARG A 278 -14.37 -21.20 13.88
CA ARG A 278 -15.45 -20.44 14.50
C ARG A 278 -16.30 -19.65 13.49
N LEU A 279 -15.67 -19.06 12.48
CA LEU A 279 -16.39 -18.38 11.41
C LEU A 279 -17.25 -19.36 10.60
N ILE A 280 -16.74 -20.55 10.29
CA ILE A 280 -17.46 -21.60 9.57
C ILE A 280 -18.62 -22.11 10.42
N ASP A 281 -18.39 -22.38 11.70
CA ASP A 281 -19.42 -22.85 12.63
C ASP A 281 -20.53 -21.82 12.78
N ALA A 282 -20.19 -20.53 12.94
CA ALA A 282 -21.15 -19.44 12.99
C ALA A 282 -21.95 -19.31 11.70
N ASN A 283 -21.29 -19.42 10.54
CA ASN A 283 -21.97 -19.40 9.26
C ASN A 283 -23.01 -20.54 9.15
N THR A 284 -22.65 -21.73 9.60
CA THR A 284 -23.54 -22.91 9.64
C THR A 284 -24.68 -22.75 10.65
N LEU A 285 -24.36 -22.22 11.83
CA LEU A 285 -25.38 -21.93 12.85
C LEU A 285 -26.43 -20.95 12.34
N ILE A 286 -26.00 -19.87 11.69
CA ILE A 286 -26.90 -18.85 11.12
C ILE A 286 -27.69 -19.42 9.94
N GLN A 287 -27.09 -20.29 9.13
CA GLN A 287 -27.81 -21.02 8.06
C GLN A 287 -29.00 -21.81 8.61
N ASN A 288 -28.83 -22.47 9.75
CA ASN A 288 -29.84 -23.27 10.39
C ASN A 288 -30.92 -22.44 11.13
N SER A 289 -30.62 -21.16 11.40
CA SER A 289 -31.49 -20.25 12.15
C SER A 289 -31.61 -18.88 11.47
N ILE A 290 -31.97 -18.86 10.19
CA ILE A 290 -32.04 -17.62 9.40
C ILE A 290 -32.98 -16.60 10.07
N PRO A 291 -32.52 -15.36 10.29
CA PRO A 291 -33.35 -14.33 10.91
C PRO A 291 -34.64 -14.09 10.15
N THR A 292 -35.76 -13.97 10.87
CA THR A 292 -37.07 -13.70 10.28
C THR A 292 -37.15 -12.40 9.49
N LYS A 293 -36.29 -11.41 9.87
CA LYS A 293 -36.18 -10.10 9.21
C LYS A 293 -35.48 -10.14 7.83
N ALA A 294 -34.81 -11.24 7.48
CA ALA A 294 -34.18 -11.37 6.16
C ALA A 294 -35.26 -11.49 5.06
N THR A 295 -35.19 -10.59 4.07
CA THR A 295 -36.09 -10.62 2.92
C THR A 295 -35.87 -11.87 2.07
N ILE A 296 -36.81 -12.19 1.21
CA ILE A 296 -36.73 -13.37 0.31
C ILE A 296 -35.48 -13.29 -0.56
N ASP A 297 -35.20 -12.11 -1.14
CA ASP A 297 -34.04 -11.91 -2.03
C ASP A 297 -32.71 -12.11 -1.28
N ILE A 298 -32.61 -11.61 -0.04
CA ILE A 298 -31.43 -11.81 0.80
C ILE A 298 -31.24 -13.30 1.11
N ARG A 299 -32.31 -14.02 1.43
CA ARG A 299 -32.27 -15.47 1.70
C ARG A 299 -31.85 -16.27 0.46
N LEU A 300 -32.37 -15.91 -0.72
CA LEU A 300 -31.98 -16.54 -1.99
C LEU A 300 -30.49 -16.29 -2.27
N LYS A 301 -30.01 -15.06 -2.13
CA LYS A 301 -28.60 -14.73 -2.28
C LYS A 301 -27.71 -15.53 -1.33
N CYS A 302 -28.07 -15.61 -0.03
CA CYS A 302 -27.30 -16.40 0.93
C CYS A 302 -27.26 -17.88 0.59
N LYS A 303 -28.38 -18.46 0.08
CA LYS A 303 -28.43 -19.85 -0.40
C LYS A 303 -27.53 -20.05 -1.63
N GLU A 304 -27.55 -19.11 -2.57
CA GLU A 304 -26.72 -19.16 -3.78
C GLU A 304 -25.23 -19.10 -3.45
N THR A 305 -24.84 -18.20 -2.55
CA THR A 305 -23.44 -17.98 -2.20
C THR A 305 -22.92 -18.91 -1.10
N GLY A 306 -23.79 -19.50 -0.30
CA GLY A 306 -23.43 -20.25 0.91
C GLY A 306 -22.95 -19.36 2.06
N CYS A 307 -23.09 -18.04 1.95
CA CYS A 307 -22.67 -17.09 2.98
C CYS A 307 -23.88 -16.56 3.75
N PHE A 308 -24.03 -17.02 4.98
CA PHE A 308 -25.09 -16.60 5.90
C PHE A 308 -24.58 -15.69 7.00
N LEU A 309 -23.25 -15.63 7.23
CA LEU A 309 -22.62 -14.88 8.30
C LEU A 309 -23.07 -13.42 8.28
N PHE A 310 -23.09 -12.78 7.12
CA PHE A 310 -23.37 -11.34 6.98
C PHE A 310 -24.88 -10.99 7.04
N LEU A 311 -25.73 -11.94 7.45
CA LEU A 311 -27.09 -11.64 7.86
C LEU A 311 -27.17 -10.86 9.18
N TYR A 312 -26.10 -10.91 9.95
CA TYR A 312 -25.94 -10.11 11.17
C TYR A 312 -24.82 -9.07 11.01
N LYS A 313 -24.94 -7.97 11.75
CA LYS A 313 -23.90 -6.96 11.87
C LYS A 313 -22.80 -7.44 12.83
N ASN A 314 -21.64 -6.81 12.76
CA ASN A 314 -20.46 -7.18 13.54
C ASN A 314 -20.72 -7.34 15.05
N ASP A 315 -21.45 -6.41 15.65
CA ASP A 315 -21.75 -6.46 17.11
C ASP A 315 -22.48 -7.76 17.48
N LYS A 316 -23.46 -8.16 16.66
CA LYS A 316 -24.18 -9.41 16.89
C LYS A 316 -23.34 -10.65 16.54
N LEU A 317 -22.48 -10.55 15.52
CA LEU A 317 -21.55 -11.63 15.18
C LEU A 317 -20.52 -11.85 16.28
N GLU A 318 -20.04 -10.78 16.91
CA GLU A 318 -19.13 -10.83 18.05
C GLU A 318 -19.74 -11.57 19.26
N GLU A 319 -21.07 -11.52 19.42
CA GLU A 319 -21.78 -12.29 20.46
C GLU A 319 -21.92 -13.77 20.07
N ILE A 320 -22.20 -14.07 18.80
CA ILE A 320 -22.47 -15.42 18.29
C ILE A 320 -21.19 -16.25 18.19
N ILE A 321 -20.08 -15.63 17.76
CA ILE A 321 -18.78 -16.26 17.57
C ILE A 321 -17.97 -16.22 18.86
#